data_4dfc34c6fe781e18b537940a640911ae
#
_entry.id   4dfc34c6fe781e18b537940a640911ae
#
_cell.length_a   1.000
_cell.length_b   1.000
_cell.length_c   1.000
_cell.angle_alpha   90.00
_cell.angle_beta   90.00
_cell.angle_gamma   90.00
#
_symmetry.space_group_name_H-M   'P 1'
#
loop_
_entity.id
_entity.type
_entity.pdbx_description
1 polymer ?
#
loop_
_entity_poly.entity_id
_entity_poly.type
_entity_poly.pdbx_seq_one_letter_code
_entity_poly.pdbx_strand_id
1 'polypeptide(L)'
;MTIHTLKNGIRLLHIQENLPVAYCGFAVNAGTRDELENEDGLAHFLEHLLFKGTKKRKSLQIINRLEEIGGELDAYTTKEETFIYAVTPEKYVERAVELLADVMFNSTFPADEIAKERSVVEDEIQSYKDSPSELIFDDFEELVFENSALGHNILGKKKTLRKFNAKSLQNFIKRCYTTDNLLFFIQGNIDFEKVLKFAEKYFDVEKTERNFTRTAPQNYVPQSVEKSKKTFQIHCLIGNTAFSFGHKNRLAQALLNNIIGGSMLSSRLNIAVRERNGLVYSIDSSLNPYTDTGVWNIYFGCDKANFNKCNKLIYNELHKMREKPLTSAQLEKAKRQFAGQLLISAQNRENRLLAAAKSALHRNYCNTEEQTIEKLKAVSIENLYEISQEMFDIERLTVLKYI
;
A
#
# COMPACT_ATOMS: atom_id res chain seq x y z
N MET A 1 -20.06 4.33 -11.20
CA MET A 1 -18.60 4.17 -11.38
C MET A 1 -18.31 3.83 -12.83
N THR A 2 -17.41 4.57 -13.48
CA THR A 2 -17.08 4.41 -14.90
C THR A 2 -15.56 4.32 -15.05
N ILE A 3 -15.07 3.34 -15.81
CA ILE A 3 -13.67 3.26 -16.22
C ILE A 3 -13.63 3.50 -17.75
N HIS A 4 -12.77 4.41 -18.19
CA HIS A 4 -12.64 4.79 -19.60
C HIS A 4 -11.15 4.93 -19.95
N THR A 5 -10.77 4.61 -21.17
CA THR A 5 -9.39 4.77 -21.67
C THR A 5 -9.35 5.85 -22.72
N LEU A 6 -8.52 6.89 -22.51
CA LEU A 6 -8.29 7.96 -23.44
C LEU A 6 -7.49 7.48 -24.66
N LYS A 7 -7.50 8.28 -25.75
CA LYS A 7 -6.77 7.97 -26.98
C LYS A 7 -5.25 7.81 -26.77
N ASN A 8 -4.68 8.54 -25.79
CA ASN A 8 -3.26 8.44 -25.43
C ASN A 8 -2.93 7.28 -24.47
N GLY A 9 -3.93 6.49 -24.05
CA GLY A 9 -3.73 5.32 -23.20
C GLY A 9 -3.99 5.57 -21.70
N ILE A 10 -4.07 6.81 -21.25
CA ILE A 10 -4.40 7.13 -19.83
C ILE A 10 -5.80 6.61 -19.52
N ARG A 11 -5.95 5.88 -18.43
CA ARG A 11 -7.24 5.40 -17.94
C ARG A 11 -7.86 6.42 -16.98
N LEU A 12 -9.17 6.54 -17.04
CA LEU A 12 -9.96 7.37 -16.14
C LEU A 12 -10.84 6.49 -15.26
N LEU A 13 -10.85 6.73 -13.96
CA LEU A 13 -11.83 6.20 -13.01
C LEU A 13 -12.70 7.35 -12.53
N HIS A 14 -14.00 7.31 -12.82
CA HIS A 14 -14.94 8.31 -12.38
C HIS A 14 -15.99 7.72 -11.45
N ILE A 15 -16.17 8.34 -10.28
CA ILE A 15 -17.20 8.02 -9.30
C ILE A 15 -18.03 9.27 -9.06
N GLN A 16 -19.25 9.28 -9.62
CA GLN A 16 -20.17 10.37 -9.36
C GLN A 16 -20.85 10.19 -8.00
N GLU A 17 -20.71 11.19 -7.14
CA GLU A 17 -21.32 11.21 -5.82
C GLU A 17 -21.64 12.68 -5.45
N ASN A 18 -22.82 12.92 -4.91
CA ASN A 18 -23.23 14.28 -4.51
C ASN A 18 -22.50 14.69 -3.22
N LEU A 19 -21.34 15.33 -3.38
CA LEU A 19 -20.46 15.79 -2.32
C LEU A 19 -20.12 17.26 -2.46
N PRO A 20 -19.93 18.00 -1.35
CA PRO A 20 -19.46 19.39 -1.38
C PRO A 20 -17.97 19.52 -1.74
N VAL A 21 -17.25 18.39 -1.78
CA VAL A 21 -15.83 18.28 -2.10
C VAL A 21 -15.62 17.30 -3.25
N ALA A 22 -14.51 17.48 -3.96
CA ALA A 22 -14.04 16.54 -4.96
C ALA A 22 -12.67 16.00 -4.57
N TYR A 23 -12.46 14.73 -4.81
CA TYR A 23 -11.17 14.02 -4.70
C TYR A 23 -10.71 13.69 -6.10
N CYS A 24 -9.48 13.99 -6.46
CA CYS A 24 -8.94 13.61 -7.75
C CYS A 24 -7.44 13.39 -7.69
N GLY A 25 -6.91 12.55 -8.59
CA GLY A 25 -5.48 12.26 -8.58
C GLY A 25 -5.04 11.33 -9.70
N PHE A 26 -3.74 11.10 -9.75
CA PHE A 26 -3.11 10.08 -10.57
C PHE A 26 -2.61 8.94 -9.72
N ALA A 27 -2.90 7.72 -10.15
CA ALA A 27 -2.25 6.50 -9.68
C ALA A 27 -1.32 6.01 -10.80
N VAL A 28 -0.06 5.82 -10.45
CA VAL A 28 0.97 5.31 -11.36
C VAL A 28 1.27 3.87 -10.96
N ASN A 29 1.22 2.92 -11.89
CA ASN A 29 1.63 1.53 -11.63
C ASN A 29 3.15 1.43 -11.65
N ALA A 30 3.80 2.20 -10.78
CA ALA A 30 5.24 2.21 -10.56
C ALA A 30 5.54 2.60 -9.11
N GLY A 31 6.48 1.90 -8.50
CA GLY A 31 6.96 2.12 -7.16
C GLY A 31 8.41 1.65 -7.01
N THR A 32 8.84 1.40 -5.79
CA THR A 32 10.24 1.00 -5.54
C THR A 32 10.61 -0.34 -6.13
N ARG A 33 9.63 -1.22 -6.39
CA ARG A 33 9.85 -2.49 -7.10
C ARG A 33 10.34 -2.30 -8.54
N ASP A 34 10.09 -1.14 -9.15
CA ASP A 34 10.43 -0.83 -10.54
C ASP A 34 11.79 -0.10 -10.66
N GLU A 35 12.50 0.06 -9.56
CA GLU A 35 13.85 0.62 -9.51
C GLU A 35 14.87 -0.36 -10.09
N LEU A 36 15.88 0.18 -10.78
CA LEU A 36 17.01 -0.58 -11.29
C LEU A 36 18.08 -0.72 -10.20
N GLU A 37 19.06 -1.55 -10.46
CA GLU A 37 20.25 -1.62 -9.62
C GLU A 37 20.86 -0.22 -9.43
N ASN A 38 21.13 0.16 -8.20
CA ASN A 38 21.59 1.49 -7.77
C ASN A 38 20.54 2.64 -7.82
N GLU A 39 19.27 2.34 -8.00
CA GLU A 39 18.15 3.28 -7.88
C GLU A 39 17.39 3.16 -6.54
N ASP A 40 17.88 2.36 -5.57
CA ASP A 40 17.20 2.15 -4.28
C ASP A 40 16.75 3.47 -3.64
N GLY A 41 15.43 3.69 -3.53
CA GLY A 41 14.79 4.88 -2.98
C GLY A 41 14.50 5.99 -4.00
N LEU A 42 14.71 5.77 -5.30
CA LEU A 42 14.49 6.79 -6.32
C LEU A 42 13.00 7.12 -6.51
N ALA A 43 12.12 6.11 -6.43
CA ALA A 43 10.67 6.31 -6.56
C ALA A 43 10.12 7.19 -5.44
N HIS A 44 10.52 6.93 -4.20
CA HIS A 44 10.15 7.74 -3.04
C HIS A 44 10.77 9.15 -3.12
N PHE A 45 12.04 9.26 -3.49
CA PHE A 45 12.67 10.55 -3.68
C PHE A 45 12.05 11.39 -4.80
N LEU A 46 11.55 10.73 -5.86
CA LEU A 46 10.79 11.39 -6.92
C LEU A 46 9.49 12.00 -6.37
N GLU A 47 8.77 11.27 -5.52
CA GLU A 47 7.53 11.75 -4.89
C GLU A 47 7.76 13.07 -4.15
N HIS A 48 8.78 13.16 -3.27
CA HIS A 48 9.16 14.39 -2.57
C HIS A 48 9.43 15.57 -3.53
N LEU A 49 9.94 15.27 -4.71
CA LEU A 49 10.36 16.30 -5.68
C LEU A 49 9.26 16.72 -6.67
N LEU A 50 8.15 15.98 -6.75
CA LEU A 50 7.06 16.31 -7.68
C LEU A 50 6.45 17.70 -7.40
N PHE A 51 6.40 18.11 -6.13
CA PHE A 51 5.84 19.40 -5.71
C PHE A 51 6.88 20.54 -5.62
N LYS A 52 8.13 20.31 -6.05
CA LYS A 52 9.23 21.27 -5.86
C LYS A 52 9.45 22.18 -7.07
N GLY A 53 8.78 21.94 -8.18
CA GLY A 53 8.83 22.84 -9.35
C GLY A 53 8.31 22.18 -10.62
N THR A 54 7.59 22.98 -11.41
CA THR A 54 7.17 22.64 -12.77
C THR A 54 7.71 23.66 -13.75
N LYS A 55 7.48 23.46 -15.06
CA LYS A 55 7.79 24.46 -16.08
C LYS A 55 7.03 25.78 -15.85
N LYS A 56 5.89 25.76 -15.14
CA LYS A 56 5.02 26.92 -14.93
C LYS A 56 5.12 27.49 -13.51
N ARG A 57 5.50 26.68 -12.52
CA ARG A 57 5.34 27.00 -11.09
C ARG A 57 6.57 26.63 -10.27
N LYS A 58 6.90 27.49 -9.31
CA LYS A 58 7.82 27.16 -8.21
C LYS A 58 7.05 26.42 -7.10
N SER A 59 7.79 25.79 -6.17
CA SER A 59 7.22 24.98 -5.09
C SER A 59 6.09 25.69 -4.32
N LEU A 60 6.31 26.89 -3.81
CA LEU A 60 5.27 27.64 -3.09
C LEU A 60 4.02 27.95 -3.94
N GLN A 61 4.19 28.13 -5.25
CA GLN A 61 3.04 28.35 -6.15
C GLN A 61 2.25 27.07 -6.40
N ILE A 62 2.90 25.89 -6.31
CA ILE A 62 2.24 24.59 -6.38
C ILE A 62 1.39 24.41 -5.12
N ILE A 63 1.99 24.57 -3.95
CA ILE A 63 1.33 24.40 -2.65
C ILE A 63 0.16 25.38 -2.51
N ASN A 64 0.41 26.66 -2.66
CA ASN A 64 -0.61 27.71 -2.49
C ASN A 64 -1.76 27.57 -3.49
N ARG A 65 -1.54 26.89 -4.63
CA ARG A 65 -2.58 26.73 -5.67
C ARG A 65 -3.86 26.08 -5.14
N LEU A 66 -3.74 25.19 -4.14
CA LEU A 66 -4.87 24.54 -3.49
C LEU A 66 -5.09 25.04 -2.07
N GLU A 67 -4.06 25.30 -1.30
CA GLU A 67 -4.22 25.73 0.09
C GLU A 67 -4.99 27.05 0.24
N GLU A 68 -4.80 28.03 -0.68
CA GLU A 68 -5.54 29.31 -0.67
C GLU A 68 -7.06 29.16 -0.82
N ILE A 69 -7.53 28.00 -1.28
CA ILE A 69 -8.97 27.69 -1.41
C ILE A 69 -9.43 26.63 -0.42
N GLY A 70 -8.58 26.26 0.55
CA GLY A 70 -8.84 25.21 1.53
C GLY A 70 -8.77 23.79 0.96
N GLY A 71 -8.03 23.60 -0.14
CA GLY A 71 -7.75 22.29 -0.72
C GLY A 71 -6.46 21.69 -0.16
N GLU A 72 -6.34 20.39 -0.29
CA GLU A 72 -5.20 19.59 0.16
C GLU A 72 -4.52 18.91 -1.04
N LEU A 73 -3.21 18.76 -1.00
CA LEU A 73 -2.40 18.07 -2.00
C LEU A 73 -1.50 17.07 -1.28
N ASP A 74 -1.55 15.82 -1.67
CA ASP A 74 -0.81 14.75 -1.03
C ASP A 74 -0.28 13.73 -2.04
N ALA A 75 0.73 12.94 -1.62
CA ALA A 75 1.28 11.85 -2.41
C ALA A 75 1.80 10.74 -1.48
N TYR A 76 1.86 9.52 -1.99
CA TYR A 76 2.57 8.44 -1.33
C TYR A 76 3.10 7.42 -2.34
N THR A 77 4.22 6.81 -2.00
CA THR A 77 4.87 5.75 -2.77
C THR A 77 4.82 4.43 -2.00
N THR A 78 4.49 3.35 -2.71
CA THR A 78 4.57 1.99 -2.21
C THR A 78 5.60 1.19 -3.01
N LYS A 79 5.66 -0.11 -2.78
CA LYS A 79 6.50 -1.01 -3.59
C LYS A 79 6.05 -1.02 -5.07
N GLU A 80 4.77 -0.89 -5.38
CA GLU A 80 4.23 -1.08 -6.72
C GLU A 80 3.46 0.10 -7.29
N GLU A 81 3.09 1.08 -6.47
CA GLU A 81 2.31 2.24 -6.91
C GLU A 81 2.86 3.55 -6.33
N THR A 82 2.68 4.63 -7.09
CA THR A 82 2.77 6.01 -6.60
C THR A 82 1.44 6.70 -6.83
N PHE A 83 0.90 7.32 -5.79
CA PHE A 83 -0.32 8.11 -5.84
C PHE A 83 0.01 9.59 -5.63
N ILE A 84 -0.63 10.45 -6.41
CA ILE A 84 -0.54 11.92 -6.30
C ILE A 84 -1.95 12.41 -6.41
N TYR A 85 -2.50 13.05 -5.37
CA TYR A 85 -3.90 13.38 -5.33
C TYR A 85 -4.19 14.68 -4.58
N ALA A 86 -5.38 15.19 -4.79
CA ALA A 86 -5.87 16.41 -4.18
C ALA A 86 -7.31 16.25 -3.70
N VAL A 87 -7.61 16.96 -2.61
CA VAL A 87 -8.97 17.16 -2.11
C VAL A 87 -9.30 18.64 -2.20
N THR A 88 -10.46 19.00 -2.74
CA THR A 88 -10.83 20.41 -2.94
C THR A 88 -12.35 20.62 -2.84
N PRO A 89 -12.83 21.82 -2.44
CA PRO A 89 -14.23 22.15 -2.62
C PRO A 89 -14.65 21.95 -4.09
N GLU A 90 -15.81 21.37 -4.34
CA GLU A 90 -16.27 20.89 -5.66
C GLU A 90 -16.14 21.97 -6.75
N LYS A 91 -16.47 23.24 -6.43
CA LYS A 91 -16.38 24.36 -7.38
C LYS A 91 -14.97 24.63 -7.93
N TYR A 92 -13.93 24.13 -7.28
CA TYR A 92 -12.53 24.33 -7.67
C TYR A 92 -11.86 23.06 -8.25
N VAL A 93 -12.62 22.01 -8.53
CA VAL A 93 -12.08 20.74 -9.02
C VAL A 93 -11.24 20.90 -10.29
N GLU A 94 -11.63 21.78 -11.23
CA GLU A 94 -10.82 22.03 -12.43
C GLU A 94 -9.41 22.56 -12.09
N ARG A 95 -9.30 23.38 -11.04
CA ARG A 95 -8.04 23.92 -10.55
C ARG A 95 -7.12 22.81 -10.02
N ALA A 96 -7.69 21.83 -9.32
CA ALA A 96 -6.95 20.66 -8.85
C ALA A 96 -6.48 19.76 -10.01
N VAL A 97 -7.38 19.49 -10.96
CA VAL A 97 -7.04 18.71 -12.17
C VAL A 97 -5.92 19.37 -12.98
N GLU A 98 -5.97 20.68 -13.17
CA GLU A 98 -4.95 21.47 -13.88
C GLU A 98 -3.59 21.38 -13.15
N LEU A 99 -3.60 21.53 -11.81
CA LEU A 99 -2.39 21.44 -11.02
C LEU A 99 -1.77 20.05 -11.05
N LEU A 100 -2.59 19.02 -10.86
CA LEU A 100 -2.13 17.63 -10.89
C LEU A 100 -1.53 17.25 -12.25
N ALA A 101 -2.13 17.72 -13.34
CA ALA A 101 -1.58 17.55 -14.69
C ALA A 101 -0.24 18.27 -14.86
N ASP A 102 -0.11 19.50 -14.32
CA ASP A 102 1.14 20.25 -14.40
C ASP A 102 2.26 19.57 -13.60
N VAL A 103 1.96 19.06 -12.40
CA VAL A 103 2.88 18.27 -11.57
C VAL A 103 3.25 16.96 -12.26
N MET A 104 2.27 16.24 -12.81
CA MET A 104 2.51 14.94 -13.44
C MET A 104 3.36 15.05 -14.71
N PHE A 105 3.10 16.03 -15.58
CA PHE A 105 3.68 16.08 -16.92
C PHE A 105 4.77 17.13 -17.11
N ASN A 106 4.92 18.09 -16.18
CA ASN A 106 5.80 19.23 -16.34
C ASN A 106 6.81 19.44 -15.21
N SER A 107 6.99 18.49 -14.29
CA SER A 107 7.99 18.62 -13.20
C SER A 107 9.40 18.77 -13.74
N THR A 108 10.19 19.66 -13.12
CA THR A 108 11.52 20.08 -13.63
C THR A 108 12.68 19.67 -12.75
N PHE A 109 12.46 19.39 -11.47
CA PHE A 109 13.47 18.96 -10.50
C PHE A 109 14.66 19.92 -10.36
N PRO A 110 14.46 21.15 -9.84
CA PRO A 110 15.54 22.13 -9.66
C PRO A 110 16.66 21.58 -8.75
N ALA A 111 17.92 21.87 -9.09
CA ALA A 111 19.07 21.28 -8.39
C ALA A 111 19.15 21.70 -6.91
N ASP A 112 18.73 22.91 -6.58
CA ASP A 112 18.66 23.42 -5.21
C ASP A 112 17.56 22.72 -4.40
N GLU A 113 16.42 22.41 -5.01
CA GLU A 113 15.35 21.64 -4.37
C GLU A 113 15.77 20.15 -4.19
N ILE A 114 16.45 19.54 -5.16
CA ILE A 114 17.06 18.21 -5.01
C ILE A 114 18.02 18.18 -3.81
N ALA A 115 18.85 19.21 -3.64
CA ALA A 115 19.78 19.26 -2.53
C ALA A 115 19.08 19.38 -1.16
N LYS A 116 18.02 20.17 -1.08
CA LYS A 116 17.21 20.32 0.15
C LYS A 116 16.48 19.03 0.50
N GLU A 117 15.76 18.45 -0.46
CA GLU A 117 14.98 17.23 -0.21
C GLU A 117 15.86 16.02 0.09
N ARG A 118 17.08 15.98 -0.43
CA ARG A 118 18.03 14.94 -0.03
C ARG A 118 18.32 14.96 1.45
N SER A 119 18.48 16.14 2.07
CA SER A 119 18.68 16.24 3.51
C SER A 119 17.42 15.78 4.28
N VAL A 120 16.23 16.16 3.81
CA VAL A 120 14.95 15.74 4.42
C VAL A 120 14.81 14.22 4.39
N VAL A 121 15.07 13.57 3.24
CA VAL A 121 14.97 12.10 3.13
C VAL A 121 16.10 11.39 3.88
N GLU A 122 17.32 11.99 3.98
CA GLU A 122 18.38 11.44 4.85
C GLU A 122 17.98 11.45 6.33
N ASP A 123 17.27 12.49 6.78
CA ASP A 123 16.74 12.59 8.15
C ASP A 123 15.57 11.61 8.36
N GLU A 124 14.70 11.43 7.37
CA GLU A 124 13.62 10.45 7.39
C GLU A 124 14.17 9.01 7.50
N ILE A 125 15.16 8.65 6.67
CA ILE A 125 15.85 7.35 6.78
C ILE A 125 16.44 7.16 8.18
N GLN A 126 16.94 8.21 8.82
CA GLN A 126 17.50 8.11 10.16
C GLN A 126 16.39 7.91 11.20
N SER A 127 15.33 8.72 11.15
CA SER A 127 14.17 8.62 12.04
C SER A 127 13.53 7.23 11.98
N TYR A 128 13.39 6.69 10.76
CA TYR A 128 12.85 5.35 10.54
C TYR A 128 13.73 4.25 11.16
N LYS A 129 15.05 4.38 11.08
CA LYS A 129 15.99 3.45 11.75
C LYS A 129 15.91 3.50 13.27
N ASP A 130 15.49 4.63 13.82
CA ASP A 130 15.32 4.83 15.26
C ASP A 130 13.93 4.36 15.74
N SER A 131 13.06 3.86 14.83
CA SER A 131 11.75 3.26 15.11
C SER A 131 11.77 1.74 14.83
N PRO A 132 12.21 0.89 15.78
CA PRO A 132 12.29 -0.55 15.57
C PRO A 132 10.95 -1.21 15.23
N SER A 133 9.85 -0.66 15.74
CA SER A 133 8.49 -1.14 15.49
C SER A 133 8.02 -0.93 14.05
N GLU A 134 8.60 0.03 13.33
CA GLU A 134 8.32 0.30 11.92
C GLU A 134 9.34 -0.42 11.02
N LEU A 135 10.62 -0.24 11.30
CA LEU A 135 11.72 -0.81 10.52
C LEU A 135 11.63 -2.34 10.39
N ILE A 136 11.09 -3.03 11.40
CA ILE A 136 11.01 -4.49 11.40
C ILE A 136 10.15 -5.03 10.24
N PHE A 137 9.17 -4.27 9.74
CA PHE A 137 8.32 -4.68 8.62
C PHE A 137 9.11 -4.72 7.30
N ASP A 138 9.94 -3.71 7.03
CA ASP A 138 10.78 -3.71 5.84
C ASP A 138 11.87 -4.77 5.91
N ASP A 139 12.55 -4.90 7.06
CA ASP A 139 13.54 -5.96 7.27
C ASP A 139 12.91 -7.37 7.15
N PHE A 140 11.63 -7.53 7.48
CA PHE A 140 10.91 -8.78 7.31
C PHE A 140 10.57 -9.04 5.83
N GLU A 141 10.11 -8.03 5.10
CA GLU A 141 9.86 -8.16 3.67
C GLU A 141 11.15 -8.44 2.88
N GLU A 142 12.30 -7.86 3.30
CA GLU A 142 13.62 -8.18 2.73
C GLU A 142 13.95 -9.67 2.89
N LEU A 143 13.61 -10.31 4.02
CA LEU A 143 13.80 -11.75 4.23
C LEU A 143 12.82 -12.60 3.42
N VAL A 144 11.54 -12.20 3.36
CA VAL A 144 10.51 -12.96 2.62
C VAL A 144 10.73 -12.88 1.11
N PHE A 145 11.21 -11.75 0.63
CA PHE A 145 11.45 -11.48 -0.79
C PHE A 145 12.93 -11.36 -1.12
N GLU A 146 13.76 -12.18 -0.51
CA GLU A 146 15.19 -12.22 -0.76
C GLU A 146 15.48 -12.33 -2.27
N ASN A 147 16.42 -11.56 -2.75
CA ASN A 147 16.79 -11.47 -4.18
C ASN A 147 15.67 -10.95 -5.11
N SER A 148 14.68 -10.28 -4.57
CA SER A 148 13.63 -9.59 -5.34
C SER A 148 13.59 -8.10 -5.01
N ALA A 149 13.27 -7.28 -6.00
CA ALA A 149 13.06 -5.84 -5.78
C ALA A 149 11.92 -5.52 -4.79
N LEU A 150 11.00 -6.44 -4.53
CA LEU A 150 10.00 -6.31 -3.47
C LEU A 150 10.61 -6.26 -2.06
N GLY A 151 11.78 -6.86 -1.85
CA GLY A 151 12.48 -6.82 -0.57
C GLY A 151 13.15 -5.48 -0.28
N HIS A 152 13.34 -4.59 -1.27
CA HIS A 152 14.01 -3.32 -1.05
C HIS A 152 13.19 -2.38 -0.16
N ASN A 153 13.85 -1.66 0.74
CA ASN A 153 13.22 -0.63 1.56
C ASN A 153 12.75 0.55 0.69
N ILE A 154 11.53 1.07 0.94
CA ILE A 154 10.94 2.17 0.16
C ILE A 154 11.80 3.44 0.23
N LEU A 155 12.35 3.74 1.40
CA LEU A 155 13.22 4.91 1.61
C LEU A 155 14.59 4.76 0.93
N GLY A 156 14.97 3.56 0.50
CA GLY A 156 16.27 3.27 -0.09
C GLY A 156 17.43 3.41 0.89
N LYS A 157 18.59 3.81 0.35
CA LYS A 157 19.85 3.93 1.11
C LYS A 157 20.46 5.30 0.94
N LYS A 158 21.06 5.89 2.01
CA LYS A 158 21.79 7.16 1.93
C LYS A 158 22.86 7.18 0.82
N LYS A 159 23.49 6.02 0.54
CA LYS A 159 24.51 5.87 -0.51
C LYS A 159 23.93 6.06 -1.91
N THR A 160 22.75 5.53 -2.21
CA THR A 160 22.09 5.67 -3.51
C THR A 160 21.47 7.05 -3.65
N LEU A 161 20.79 7.55 -2.62
CA LEU A 161 20.17 8.88 -2.56
C LEU A 161 21.13 10.01 -2.95
N ARG A 162 22.39 9.94 -2.50
CA ARG A 162 23.43 10.95 -2.81
C ARG A 162 23.80 11.04 -4.29
N LYS A 163 23.50 10.02 -5.08
CA LYS A 163 23.79 9.96 -6.52
C LYS A 163 22.67 10.52 -7.38
N PHE A 164 21.45 10.66 -6.82
CA PHE A 164 20.30 11.09 -7.58
C PHE A 164 20.38 12.55 -8.01
N ASN A 165 19.95 12.82 -9.22
CA ASN A 165 19.92 14.14 -9.85
C ASN A 165 18.73 14.23 -10.82
N ALA A 166 18.49 15.39 -11.41
CA ALA A 166 17.38 15.59 -12.33
C ALA A 166 17.34 14.57 -13.48
N LYS A 167 18.49 14.12 -13.98
CA LYS A 167 18.55 13.13 -15.06
C LYS A 167 18.08 11.75 -14.61
N SER A 168 18.46 11.29 -13.40
CA SER A 168 17.99 10.01 -12.86
C SER A 168 16.48 10.01 -12.64
N LEU A 169 15.91 11.10 -12.11
CA LEU A 169 14.48 11.29 -11.95
C LEU A 169 13.72 11.27 -13.28
N GLN A 170 14.22 12.04 -14.27
CA GLN A 170 13.64 12.06 -15.62
C GLN A 170 13.70 10.70 -16.32
N ASN A 171 14.78 9.95 -16.13
CA ASN A 171 14.92 8.61 -16.69
C ASN A 171 13.90 7.64 -16.06
N PHE A 172 13.70 7.72 -14.75
CA PHE A 172 12.69 6.92 -14.04
C PHE A 172 11.28 7.25 -14.54
N ILE A 173 10.93 8.56 -14.65
CA ILE A 173 9.65 9.01 -15.20
C ILE A 173 9.47 8.48 -16.62
N LYS A 174 10.44 8.65 -17.49
CA LYS A 174 10.36 8.19 -18.88
C LYS A 174 10.16 6.67 -18.99
N ARG A 175 10.71 5.90 -18.07
CA ARG A 175 10.58 4.44 -18.03
C ARG A 175 9.28 3.98 -17.41
N CYS A 176 8.82 4.62 -16.34
CA CYS A 176 7.77 4.09 -15.48
C CYS A 176 6.44 4.86 -15.55
N TYR A 177 6.46 6.17 -15.83
CA TYR A 177 5.28 7.03 -15.87
C TYR A 177 4.70 7.14 -17.29
N THR A 178 4.64 6.02 -17.97
CA THR A 178 4.07 5.92 -19.33
C THR A 178 2.55 6.03 -19.30
N THR A 179 1.92 6.50 -20.36
CA THR A 179 0.49 6.79 -20.38
C THR A 179 -0.39 5.56 -20.17
N ASP A 180 0.03 4.39 -20.61
CA ASP A 180 -0.64 3.10 -20.36
C ASP A 180 -0.51 2.64 -18.89
N ASN A 181 0.44 3.21 -18.16
CA ASN A 181 0.73 2.91 -16.75
C ASN A 181 0.05 3.89 -15.78
N LEU A 182 -0.69 4.89 -16.31
CA LEU A 182 -1.40 5.91 -15.54
C LEU A 182 -2.89 5.62 -15.45
N LEU A 183 -3.44 5.88 -14.27
CA LEU A 183 -4.87 5.98 -14.01
C LEU A 183 -5.14 7.35 -13.38
N PHE A 184 -5.94 8.20 -14.03
CA PHE A 184 -6.52 9.36 -13.36
C PHE A 184 -7.82 8.94 -12.69
N PHE A 185 -8.01 9.30 -11.44
CA PHE A 185 -9.24 9.01 -10.70
C PHE A 185 -9.87 10.28 -10.18
N ILE A 186 -11.21 10.31 -10.15
CA ILE A 186 -11.97 11.45 -9.65
C ILE A 186 -13.29 10.99 -9.02
N GLN A 187 -13.61 11.58 -7.86
CA GLN A 187 -14.87 11.38 -7.15
C GLN A 187 -15.42 12.73 -6.71
N GLY A 188 -16.71 12.96 -6.95
CA GLY A 188 -17.41 14.17 -6.56
C GLY A 188 -18.70 14.40 -7.35
N ASN A 189 -19.32 15.55 -7.15
CA ASN A 189 -20.53 15.96 -7.88
C ASN A 189 -20.17 16.56 -9.25
N ILE A 190 -19.60 15.73 -10.11
CA ILE A 190 -19.11 16.14 -11.43
C ILE A 190 -19.53 15.12 -12.48
N ASP A 191 -20.09 15.59 -13.58
CA ASP A 191 -20.50 14.75 -14.68
C ASP A 191 -19.31 14.20 -15.47
N PHE A 192 -19.43 12.98 -15.96
CA PHE A 192 -18.37 12.30 -16.70
C PHE A 192 -17.92 13.08 -17.95
N GLU A 193 -18.87 13.69 -18.69
CA GLU A 193 -18.56 14.55 -19.84
C GLU A 193 -17.65 15.73 -19.47
N LYS A 194 -17.82 16.29 -18.28
CA LYS A 194 -16.96 17.38 -17.78
C LYS A 194 -15.56 16.85 -17.45
N VAL A 195 -15.47 15.64 -16.89
CA VAL A 195 -14.18 14.98 -16.64
C VAL A 195 -13.44 14.72 -17.96
N LEU A 196 -14.13 14.26 -19.01
CA LEU A 196 -13.53 14.08 -20.34
C LEU A 196 -12.99 15.38 -20.90
N LYS A 197 -13.73 16.48 -20.80
CA LYS A 197 -13.26 17.82 -21.23
C LYS A 197 -12.00 18.26 -20.48
N PHE A 198 -11.91 17.97 -19.18
CA PHE A 198 -10.69 18.25 -18.41
C PHE A 198 -9.52 17.41 -18.91
N ALA A 199 -9.76 16.11 -19.15
CA ALA A 199 -8.72 15.21 -19.65
C ALA A 199 -8.23 15.65 -21.04
N GLU A 200 -9.12 16.00 -21.97
CA GLU A 200 -8.77 16.53 -23.29
C GLU A 200 -7.96 17.83 -23.19
N LYS A 201 -8.29 18.69 -22.25
CA LYS A 201 -7.63 19.99 -22.07
C LYS A 201 -6.25 19.91 -21.39
N TYR A 202 -6.10 19.02 -20.43
CA TYR A 202 -4.93 19.00 -19.53
C TYR A 202 -4.01 17.78 -19.69
N PHE A 203 -4.50 16.68 -20.29
CA PHE A 203 -3.72 15.45 -20.47
C PHE A 203 -3.30 15.24 -21.94
N ASP A 204 -3.06 16.36 -22.64
CA ASP A 204 -2.58 16.34 -24.03
C ASP A 204 -1.08 16.00 -24.06
N VAL A 205 -0.79 14.72 -23.93
CA VAL A 205 0.56 14.13 -23.96
C VAL A 205 0.60 12.99 -24.96
N GLU A 206 1.74 12.78 -25.59
CA GLU A 206 1.95 11.67 -26.52
C GLU A 206 1.73 10.31 -25.85
N LYS A 207 1.16 9.38 -26.60
CA LYS A 207 1.01 8.00 -26.16
C LYS A 207 2.38 7.36 -25.95
N THR A 208 2.59 6.79 -24.77
CA THR A 208 3.78 6.04 -24.42
C THR A 208 3.38 4.70 -23.81
N GLU A 209 4.24 3.70 -23.94
CA GLU A 209 3.96 2.34 -23.47
C GLU A 209 5.11 1.82 -22.59
N ARG A 210 4.76 1.11 -21.55
CA ARG A 210 5.69 0.43 -20.66
C ARG A 210 6.39 -0.70 -21.43
N ASN A 211 7.71 -0.76 -21.35
CA ASN A 211 8.53 -1.72 -22.11
C ASN A 211 9.21 -2.78 -21.21
N PHE A 212 8.81 -2.90 -19.96
CA PHE A 212 9.34 -3.91 -19.05
C PHE A 212 8.22 -4.58 -18.25
N THR A 213 8.49 -5.77 -17.72
CA THR A 213 7.59 -6.52 -16.84
C THR A 213 8.27 -6.79 -15.52
N ARG A 214 7.49 -6.81 -14.44
CA ARG A 214 7.96 -7.22 -13.12
C ARG A 214 8.19 -8.73 -13.11
N THR A 215 9.29 -9.14 -12.48
CA THR A 215 9.56 -10.57 -12.23
C THR A 215 8.96 -10.96 -10.89
N ALA A 216 8.17 -12.01 -10.86
CA ALA A 216 7.60 -12.53 -9.62
C ALA A 216 8.72 -13.08 -8.72
N PRO A 217 8.67 -12.84 -7.39
CA PRO A 217 9.59 -13.47 -6.46
C PRO A 217 9.49 -14.99 -6.55
N GLN A 218 10.63 -15.65 -6.50
CA GLN A 218 10.71 -17.11 -6.58
C GLN A 218 11.47 -17.67 -5.40
N ASN A 219 11.25 -18.96 -5.12
CA ASN A 219 12.04 -19.72 -4.15
C ASN A 219 12.00 -19.13 -2.73
N TYR A 220 10.81 -18.81 -2.23
CA TYR A 220 10.66 -18.46 -0.82
C TYR A 220 11.23 -19.56 0.08
N VAL A 221 12.19 -19.19 0.90
CA VAL A 221 12.80 -20.06 1.92
C VAL A 221 12.55 -19.46 3.30
N PRO A 222 11.88 -20.15 4.21
CA PRO A 222 11.64 -19.64 5.55
C PRO A 222 12.94 -19.47 6.31
N GLN A 223 13.05 -18.36 7.05
CA GLN A 223 14.25 -17.98 7.80
C GLN A 223 13.90 -17.65 9.24
N SER A 224 14.83 -17.88 10.16
CA SER A 224 14.73 -17.41 11.55
C SER A 224 15.93 -16.53 11.86
N VAL A 225 15.68 -15.23 12.00
CA VAL A 225 16.73 -14.22 12.13
C VAL A 225 16.52 -13.40 13.40
N GLU A 226 17.61 -13.19 14.13
CA GLU A 226 17.67 -12.31 15.29
C GLU A 226 18.63 -11.15 15.00
N LYS A 227 18.15 -9.91 15.14
CA LYS A 227 18.96 -8.70 14.96
C LYS A 227 19.00 -7.91 16.28
N SER A 228 20.21 -7.57 16.76
CA SER A 228 20.35 -6.70 17.94
C SER A 228 20.10 -5.23 17.56
N LYS A 229 19.06 -4.62 18.17
CA LYS A 229 18.66 -3.22 17.92
C LYS A 229 18.65 -2.36 19.19
N LYS A 230 19.15 -2.91 20.33
CA LYS A 230 19.17 -2.22 21.64
C LYS A 230 17.79 -1.71 22.06
N THR A 231 16.73 -2.49 21.85
CA THR A 231 15.36 -2.15 22.20
C THR A 231 15.04 -2.50 23.65
N PHE A 232 14.12 -1.76 24.29
CA PHE A 232 13.59 -2.13 25.61
C PHE A 232 12.73 -3.39 25.53
N GLN A 233 11.92 -3.50 24.50
CA GLN A 233 11.07 -4.65 24.21
C GLN A 233 11.66 -5.47 23.07
N ILE A 234 11.31 -6.75 23.03
CA ILE A 234 11.46 -7.56 21.82
C ILE A 234 10.35 -7.18 20.87
N HIS A 235 10.70 -6.86 19.62
CA HIS A 235 9.77 -6.77 18.51
C HIS A 235 9.92 -8.03 17.67
N CYS A 236 8.81 -8.65 17.30
CA CYS A 236 8.84 -9.90 16.54
C CYS A 236 7.80 -9.87 15.42
N LEU A 237 8.23 -10.32 14.24
CA LEU A 237 7.38 -10.66 13.10
C LEU A 237 7.48 -12.15 12.80
N ILE A 238 6.32 -12.79 12.60
CA ILE A 238 6.18 -14.20 12.22
C ILE A 238 5.25 -14.25 11.01
N GLY A 239 5.66 -14.83 9.90
CA GLY A 239 4.81 -14.89 8.72
C GLY A 239 5.46 -15.55 7.51
N ASN A 240 4.80 -15.44 6.37
CA ASN A 240 5.26 -16.01 5.11
C ASN A 240 4.66 -15.26 3.90
N THR A 241 4.82 -15.82 2.71
CA THR A 241 4.17 -15.31 1.49
C THR A 241 2.64 -15.45 1.57
N ALA A 242 1.93 -14.62 0.82
CA ALA A 242 0.48 -14.60 0.75
C ALA A 242 0.00 -14.56 -0.71
N PHE A 243 -1.30 -14.68 -0.91
CA PHE A 243 -1.91 -14.60 -2.24
C PHE A 243 -1.76 -13.20 -2.84
N SER A 244 -1.55 -13.18 -4.15
CA SER A 244 -1.47 -11.96 -4.93
C SER A 244 -2.78 -11.15 -4.91
N PHE A 245 -2.69 -9.88 -5.29
CA PHE A 245 -3.82 -8.96 -5.37
C PHE A 245 -4.95 -9.46 -6.28
N GLY A 246 -4.61 -10.20 -7.35
CA GLY A 246 -5.56 -10.79 -8.30
C GLY A 246 -6.09 -12.18 -7.94
N HIS A 247 -5.55 -12.83 -6.90
CA HIS A 247 -5.86 -14.22 -6.59
C HIS A 247 -7.33 -14.41 -6.15
N LYS A 248 -7.97 -15.48 -6.65
CA LYS A 248 -9.40 -15.78 -6.36
C LYS A 248 -9.72 -15.94 -4.87
N ASN A 249 -8.79 -16.50 -4.09
CA ASN A 249 -8.94 -16.77 -2.67
C ASN A 249 -8.47 -15.60 -1.77
N ARG A 250 -8.05 -14.46 -2.34
CA ARG A 250 -7.54 -13.33 -1.55
C ARG A 250 -8.53 -12.84 -0.48
N LEU A 251 -9.82 -12.79 -0.81
CA LEU A 251 -10.85 -12.35 0.15
C LEU A 251 -11.04 -13.36 1.29
N ALA A 252 -10.97 -14.66 1.00
CA ALA A 252 -11.01 -15.70 2.00
C ALA A 252 -9.77 -15.66 2.91
N GLN A 253 -8.58 -15.40 2.34
CA GLN A 253 -7.35 -15.18 3.12
C GLN A 253 -7.47 -13.93 4.00
N ALA A 254 -8.06 -12.84 3.52
CA ALA A 254 -8.30 -11.63 4.30
C ALA A 254 -9.27 -11.89 5.47
N LEU A 255 -10.32 -12.68 5.26
CA LEU A 255 -11.21 -13.12 6.34
C LEU A 255 -10.46 -13.97 7.38
N LEU A 256 -9.62 -14.90 6.93
CA LEU A 256 -8.81 -15.74 7.82
C LEU A 256 -7.83 -14.89 8.64
N ASN A 257 -7.15 -13.91 8.01
CA ASN A 257 -6.31 -12.93 8.68
C ASN A 257 -7.08 -12.14 9.75
N ASN A 258 -8.30 -11.69 9.42
CA ASN A 258 -9.14 -10.96 10.37
C ASN A 258 -9.54 -11.82 11.58
N ILE A 259 -9.79 -13.12 11.38
CA ILE A 259 -10.13 -14.07 12.45
C ILE A 259 -8.93 -14.27 13.39
N ILE A 260 -7.73 -14.45 12.83
CA ILE A 260 -6.54 -14.77 13.64
C ILE A 260 -6.04 -13.54 14.42
N GLY A 261 -5.86 -12.41 13.76
CA GLY A 261 -5.20 -11.25 14.36
C GLY A 261 -5.62 -9.91 13.78
N GLY A 262 -6.86 -9.77 13.23
CA GLY A 262 -7.39 -8.48 12.79
C GLY A 262 -7.47 -7.47 13.94
N SER A 263 -7.65 -6.19 13.60
CA SER A 263 -7.58 -5.03 14.52
C SER A 263 -8.56 -5.05 15.71
N MET A 264 -9.51 -5.99 15.73
CA MET A 264 -10.50 -6.09 16.81
C MET A 264 -9.96 -6.85 18.01
N LEU A 265 -10.26 -6.37 19.22
CA LEU A 265 -9.87 -7.01 20.48
C LEU A 265 -10.41 -8.45 20.61
N SER A 266 -11.43 -8.80 19.87
CA SER A 266 -12.03 -10.14 19.83
C SER A 266 -11.33 -11.11 18.86
N SER A 267 -10.26 -10.70 18.17
CA SER A 267 -9.46 -11.62 17.36
C SER A 267 -8.75 -12.67 18.24
N ARG A 268 -8.45 -13.85 17.67
CA ARG A 268 -7.94 -14.98 18.44
C ARG A 268 -6.62 -14.67 19.16
N LEU A 269 -5.70 -14.01 18.48
CA LEU A 269 -4.40 -13.62 19.05
C LEU A 269 -4.56 -12.55 20.15
N ASN A 270 -5.40 -11.53 19.94
CA ASN A 270 -5.68 -10.54 20.98
C ASN A 270 -6.25 -11.20 22.23
N ILE A 271 -7.24 -12.09 22.09
CA ILE A 271 -7.80 -12.81 23.23
C ILE A 271 -6.74 -13.69 23.92
N ALA A 272 -5.93 -14.43 23.15
CA ALA A 272 -5.00 -15.39 23.73
C ALA A 272 -3.78 -14.74 24.40
N VAL A 273 -3.23 -13.69 23.80
CA VAL A 273 -1.94 -13.11 24.25
C VAL A 273 -2.14 -11.85 25.09
N ARG A 274 -3.08 -10.97 24.67
CA ARG A 274 -3.34 -9.69 25.33
C ARG A 274 -4.40 -9.81 26.42
N GLU A 275 -5.65 -10.13 26.05
CA GLU A 275 -6.78 -10.02 26.99
C GLU A 275 -6.70 -11.02 28.15
N ARG A 276 -6.34 -12.28 27.88
CA ARG A 276 -6.25 -13.32 28.90
C ARG A 276 -4.96 -13.35 29.69
N ASN A 277 -3.87 -12.86 29.09
CA ASN A 277 -2.54 -13.03 29.67
C ASN A 277 -1.79 -11.71 29.91
N GLY A 278 -2.21 -10.58 29.32
CA GLY A 278 -1.58 -9.26 29.52
C GLY A 278 -0.11 -9.19 29.12
N LEU A 279 0.32 -9.96 28.10
CA LEU A 279 1.73 -10.12 27.78
C LEU A 279 2.24 -9.10 26.74
N VAL A 280 1.33 -8.46 26.02
CA VAL A 280 1.63 -7.50 24.96
C VAL A 280 0.67 -6.31 25.05
N TYR A 281 1.13 -5.13 24.62
CA TYR A 281 0.24 -3.97 24.45
C TYR A 281 -0.63 -4.12 23.19
N SER A 282 -0.02 -4.55 22.09
CA SER A 282 -0.71 -4.88 20.83
C SER A 282 -0.16 -6.14 20.22
N ILE A 283 -1.02 -6.85 19.51
CA ILE A 283 -0.67 -7.96 18.63
C ILE A 283 -1.61 -7.90 17.45
N ASP A 284 -1.05 -7.80 16.26
CA ASP A 284 -1.80 -7.61 15.03
C ASP A 284 -1.32 -8.56 13.95
N SER A 285 -2.22 -8.96 13.07
CA SER A 285 -1.90 -9.72 11.87
C SER A 285 -2.23 -8.90 10.64
N SER A 286 -1.28 -8.74 9.76
CA SER A 286 -1.42 -7.96 8.53
C SER A 286 -1.28 -8.81 7.28
N LEU A 287 -1.89 -8.35 6.20
CA LEU A 287 -1.87 -8.96 4.88
C LEU A 287 -1.64 -7.88 3.84
N ASN A 288 -0.51 -7.94 3.15
CA ASN A 288 -0.16 -6.99 2.09
C ASN A 288 -0.04 -7.72 0.74
N PRO A 289 -1.08 -7.66 -0.11
CA PRO A 289 -1.05 -8.29 -1.44
C PRO A 289 -0.34 -7.40 -2.46
N TYR A 290 0.57 -8.00 -3.23
CA TYR A 290 1.23 -7.44 -4.41
C TYR A 290 0.61 -7.99 -5.70
N THR A 291 1.01 -7.48 -6.85
CA THR A 291 0.40 -7.85 -8.13
C THR A 291 0.53 -9.34 -8.47
N ASP A 292 1.62 -9.99 -8.09
CA ASP A 292 1.95 -11.40 -8.40
C ASP A 292 2.22 -12.27 -7.15
N THR A 293 2.30 -11.68 -5.96
CA THR A 293 2.52 -12.36 -4.68
C THR A 293 1.83 -11.57 -3.54
N GLY A 294 2.20 -11.84 -2.32
CA GLY A 294 1.83 -11.07 -1.13
C GLY A 294 2.67 -11.49 0.07
N VAL A 295 2.57 -10.74 1.15
CA VAL A 295 3.14 -11.08 2.45
C VAL A 295 2.06 -11.07 3.52
N TRP A 296 2.13 -12.06 4.38
CA TRP A 296 1.33 -12.15 5.60
C TRP A 296 2.25 -12.19 6.80
N ASN A 297 1.89 -11.48 7.86
CA ASN A 297 2.65 -11.52 9.10
C ASN A 297 1.80 -11.28 10.34
N ILE A 298 2.33 -11.70 11.49
CA ILE A 298 1.87 -11.37 12.85
C ILE A 298 2.98 -10.54 13.48
N TYR A 299 2.65 -9.34 13.93
CA TYR A 299 3.54 -8.49 14.70
C TYR A 299 3.14 -8.45 16.18
N PHE A 300 4.12 -8.49 17.08
CA PHE A 300 3.94 -8.20 18.48
C PHE A 300 5.21 -7.61 19.12
N GLY A 301 4.99 -6.75 20.11
CA GLY A 301 6.02 -6.24 21.00
C GLY A 301 5.80 -6.74 22.43
N CYS A 302 6.82 -7.28 23.08
CA CYS A 302 6.71 -7.77 24.45
C CYS A 302 8.01 -7.62 25.25
N ASP A 303 7.91 -7.70 26.59
CA ASP A 303 9.08 -7.77 27.44
C ASP A 303 9.88 -9.05 27.20
N LYS A 304 11.20 -8.98 27.33
CA LYS A 304 12.12 -10.09 27.12
C LYS A 304 11.74 -11.35 27.91
N ALA A 305 11.30 -11.19 29.15
CA ALA A 305 10.87 -12.30 30.00
C ALA A 305 9.61 -13.02 29.49
N ASN A 306 8.76 -12.33 28.73
CA ASN A 306 7.46 -12.83 28.26
C ASN A 306 7.53 -13.46 26.86
N PHE A 307 8.61 -13.27 26.12
CA PHE A 307 8.71 -13.65 24.71
C PHE A 307 8.36 -15.14 24.45
N ASN A 308 8.95 -16.05 25.22
CA ASN A 308 8.70 -17.50 25.03
C ASN A 308 7.23 -17.87 25.27
N LYS A 309 6.58 -17.22 26.23
CA LYS A 309 5.15 -17.42 26.51
C LYS A 309 4.26 -16.85 25.41
N CYS A 310 4.57 -15.66 24.91
CA CYS A 310 3.88 -15.06 23.76
C CYS A 310 3.97 -15.97 22.54
N ASN A 311 5.20 -16.36 22.19
CA ASN A 311 5.48 -17.21 21.05
C ASN A 311 4.70 -18.53 21.12
N LYS A 312 4.74 -19.21 22.26
CA LYS A 312 3.98 -20.45 22.50
C LYS A 312 2.47 -20.26 22.30
N LEU A 313 1.91 -19.15 22.79
CA LEU A 313 0.47 -18.89 22.65
C LEU A 313 0.08 -18.60 21.19
N ILE A 314 0.93 -17.87 20.45
CA ILE A 314 0.74 -17.61 19.03
C ILE A 314 0.73 -18.91 18.25
N TYR A 315 1.77 -19.73 18.38
CA TYR A 315 1.85 -21.02 17.68
C TYR A 315 0.69 -21.96 18.04
N ASN A 316 0.23 -21.96 19.30
CA ASN A 316 -0.94 -22.74 19.71
C ASN A 316 -2.22 -22.31 18.98
N GLU A 317 -2.41 -20.99 18.75
CA GLU A 317 -3.59 -20.52 18.00
C GLU A 317 -3.49 -20.86 16.50
N LEU A 318 -2.30 -20.78 15.91
CA LEU A 318 -2.06 -21.24 14.53
C LEU A 318 -2.33 -22.74 14.38
N HIS A 319 -1.83 -23.58 15.29
CA HIS A 319 -2.10 -25.01 15.33
C HIS A 319 -3.59 -25.33 15.41
N LYS A 320 -4.33 -24.66 16.31
CA LYS A 320 -5.80 -24.87 16.44
C LYS A 320 -6.54 -24.59 15.15
N MET A 321 -6.10 -23.60 14.36
CA MET A 321 -6.72 -23.26 13.07
C MET A 321 -6.41 -24.30 11.99
N ARG A 322 -5.26 -25.01 12.10
CA ARG A 322 -4.90 -26.11 11.20
C ARG A 322 -5.49 -27.45 11.59
N GLU A 323 -5.69 -27.71 12.88
CA GLU A 323 -6.22 -28.99 13.36
C GLU A 323 -7.73 -29.14 13.13
N LYS A 324 -8.47 -28.05 13.26
CA LYS A 324 -9.95 -28.11 13.19
C LYS A 324 -10.50 -26.98 12.33
N PRO A 325 -11.35 -27.31 11.36
CA PRO A 325 -12.11 -26.29 10.63
C PRO A 325 -13.04 -25.52 11.58
N LEU A 326 -13.41 -24.31 11.17
CA LEU A 326 -14.40 -23.52 11.89
C LEU A 326 -15.77 -24.21 11.84
N THR A 327 -16.55 -24.03 12.89
CA THR A 327 -17.99 -24.39 12.83
C THR A 327 -18.74 -23.38 11.98
N SER A 328 -19.91 -23.77 11.44
CA SER A 328 -20.76 -22.85 10.66
C SER A 328 -21.12 -21.59 11.45
N ALA A 329 -21.38 -21.70 12.75
CA ALA A 329 -21.68 -20.56 13.60
C ALA A 329 -20.47 -19.60 13.75
N GLN A 330 -19.26 -20.13 13.83
CA GLN A 330 -18.02 -19.33 13.88
C GLN A 330 -17.77 -18.62 12.56
N LEU A 331 -17.93 -19.30 11.43
CA LEU A 331 -17.78 -18.70 10.12
C LEU A 331 -18.79 -17.58 9.89
N GLU A 332 -20.07 -17.80 10.17
CA GLU A 332 -21.10 -16.80 9.98
C GLU A 332 -20.91 -15.58 10.91
N LYS A 333 -20.42 -15.79 12.14
CA LYS A 333 -20.01 -14.69 13.03
C LYS A 333 -18.87 -13.89 12.42
N ALA A 334 -17.83 -14.55 11.91
CA ALA A 334 -16.66 -13.89 11.31
C ALA A 334 -17.03 -13.09 10.04
N LYS A 335 -17.89 -13.66 9.17
CA LYS A 335 -18.40 -12.96 7.98
C LYS A 335 -19.18 -11.70 8.35
N ARG A 336 -20.10 -11.79 9.32
CA ARG A 336 -20.86 -10.60 9.78
C ARG A 336 -19.94 -9.52 10.33
N GLN A 337 -18.95 -9.90 11.14
CA GLN A 337 -17.97 -8.98 11.71
C GLN A 337 -17.17 -8.31 10.61
N PHE A 338 -16.62 -9.07 9.68
CA PHE A 338 -15.77 -8.53 8.60
C PHE A 338 -16.58 -7.67 7.63
N ALA A 339 -17.81 -8.07 7.28
CA ALA A 339 -18.72 -7.25 6.48
C ALA A 339 -19.02 -5.90 7.15
N GLY A 340 -19.28 -5.89 8.46
CA GLY A 340 -19.44 -4.65 9.23
C GLY A 340 -18.21 -3.76 9.20
N GLN A 341 -17.02 -4.32 9.35
CA GLN A 341 -15.75 -3.58 9.25
C GLN A 341 -15.55 -2.98 7.86
N LEU A 342 -15.85 -3.73 6.79
CA LEU A 342 -15.78 -3.22 5.41
C LEU A 342 -16.71 -2.02 5.21
N LEU A 343 -17.97 -2.11 5.70
CA LEU A 343 -18.93 -1.02 5.59
C LEU A 343 -18.48 0.23 6.38
N ILE A 344 -17.95 0.05 7.59
CA ILE A 344 -17.45 1.16 8.41
C ILE A 344 -16.23 1.80 7.76
N SER A 345 -15.26 1.01 7.28
CA SER A 345 -14.07 1.53 6.63
C SER A 345 -14.38 2.28 5.33
N ALA A 346 -15.41 1.85 4.60
CA ALA A 346 -15.89 2.52 3.38
C ALA A 346 -16.49 3.92 3.64
N GLN A 347 -16.74 4.31 4.91
CA GLN A 347 -17.17 5.68 5.23
C GLN A 347 -16.01 6.68 5.13
N ASN A 348 -14.76 6.23 5.24
CA ASN A 348 -13.62 7.06 4.84
C ASN A 348 -13.54 7.10 3.31
N ARG A 349 -14.01 8.21 2.76
CA ARG A 349 -14.18 8.39 1.30
C ARG A 349 -12.85 8.37 0.56
N GLU A 350 -11.83 8.99 1.14
CA GLU A 350 -10.49 9.02 0.56
C GLU A 350 -9.91 7.61 0.45
N ASN A 351 -9.87 6.87 1.55
CA ASN A 351 -9.38 5.49 1.55
C ASN A 351 -10.18 4.58 0.59
N ARG A 352 -11.50 4.76 0.51
CA ARG A 352 -12.36 4.05 -0.44
C ARG A 352 -11.98 4.34 -1.88
N LEU A 353 -11.76 5.62 -2.21
CA LEU A 353 -11.38 6.03 -3.57
C LEU A 353 -9.99 5.52 -3.94
N LEU A 354 -9.00 5.67 -3.05
CA LEU A 354 -7.64 5.17 -3.27
C LEU A 354 -7.62 3.64 -3.45
N ALA A 355 -8.41 2.89 -2.67
CA ALA A 355 -8.58 1.45 -2.85
C ALA A 355 -9.25 1.08 -4.18
N ALA A 356 -10.26 1.86 -4.61
CA ALA A 356 -10.90 1.69 -5.91
C ALA A 356 -9.93 2.01 -7.06
N ALA A 357 -9.14 3.09 -6.93
CA ALA A 357 -8.12 3.47 -7.90
C ALA A 357 -7.03 2.40 -8.02
N LYS A 358 -6.52 1.86 -6.90
CA LYS A 358 -5.58 0.72 -6.88
C LYS A 358 -6.18 -0.49 -7.59
N SER A 359 -7.44 -0.81 -7.32
CA SER A 359 -8.13 -1.92 -7.98
C SER A 359 -8.27 -1.70 -9.49
N ALA A 360 -8.69 -0.51 -9.91
CA ALA A 360 -8.80 -0.16 -11.32
C ALA A 360 -7.43 -0.15 -12.02
N LEU A 361 -6.38 0.35 -11.33
CA LEU A 361 -5.02 0.40 -11.86
C LEU A 361 -4.50 -1.00 -12.23
N HIS A 362 -4.66 -1.98 -11.34
CA HIS A 362 -4.08 -3.31 -11.51
C HIS A 362 -5.01 -4.31 -12.22
N ARG A 363 -6.32 -4.15 -12.14
CA ARG A 363 -7.28 -5.14 -12.62
C ARG A 363 -8.26 -4.61 -13.65
N ASN A 364 -8.21 -3.32 -13.94
CA ASN A 364 -9.15 -2.62 -14.82
C ASN A 364 -10.64 -2.77 -14.39
N TYR A 365 -10.88 -3.07 -13.13
CA TYR A 365 -12.21 -3.09 -12.49
C TYR A 365 -12.10 -2.87 -10.99
N CYS A 366 -13.19 -2.44 -10.38
CA CYS A 366 -13.35 -2.38 -8.93
C CYS A 366 -14.72 -2.94 -8.54
N ASN A 367 -14.77 -3.65 -7.40
CA ASN A 367 -16.04 -4.12 -6.85
C ASN A 367 -16.65 -3.00 -6.00
N THR A 368 -17.99 -2.96 -5.96
CA THR A 368 -18.69 -2.20 -4.92
C THR A 368 -18.59 -2.94 -3.58
N GLU A 369 -18.94 -2.24 -2.50
CA GLU A 369 -19.02 -2.83 -1.17
C GLU A 369 -20.00 -4.03 -1.14
N GLU A 370 -21.18 -3.90 -1.79
CA GLU A 370 -22.17 -4.95 -1.90
C GLU A 370 -21.61 -6.18 -2.63
N GLN A 371 -20.92 -5.97 -3.76
CA GLN A 371 -20.29 -7.06 -4.51
C GLN A 371 -19.22 -7.77 -3.69
N THR A 372 -18.47 -7.00 -2.88
CA THR A 372 -17.45 -7.57 -2.00
C THR A 372 -18.08 -8.40 -0.88
N ILE A 373 -19.17 -7.90 -0.29
CA ILE A 373 -19.92 -8.61 0.75
C ILE A 373 -20.56 -9.89 0.18
N GLU A 374 -21.10 -9.86 -1.04
CA GLU A 374 -21.64 -11.08 -1.67
C GLU A 374 -20.56 -12.14 -1.90
N LYS A 375 -19.36 -11.73 -2.35
CA LYS A 375 -18.22 -12.64 -2.45
C LYS A 375 -17.77 -13.17 -1.09
N LEU A 376 -17.86 -12.36 -0.04
CA LEU A 376 -17.52 -12.76 1.32
C LEU A 376 -18.53 -13.83 1.83
N LYS A 377 -19.83 -13.68 1.54
CA LYS A 377 -20.86 -14.68 1.88
C LYS A 377 -20.58 -16.04 1.25
N ALA A 378 -20.01 -16.06 0.03
CA ALA A 378 -19.70 -17.28 -0.71
C ALA A 378 -18.48 -18.05 -0.16
N VAL A 379 -17.68 -17.48 0.75
CA VAL A 379 -16.52 -18.16 1.36
C VAL A 379 -17.03 -19.35 2.19
N SER A 380 -16.49 -20.55 1.94
CA SER A 380 -16.86 -21.78 2.65
C SER A 380 -15.88 -22.12 3.77
N ILE A 381 -16.30 -23.06 4.64
CA ILE A 381 -15.45 -23.61 5.72
C ILE A 381 -14.25 -24.34 5.11
N GLU A 382 -14.50 -25.15 4.08
CA GLU A 382 -13.50 -25.95 3.39
C GLU A 382 -12.42 -25.04 2.77
N ASN A 383 -12.85 -23.96 2.11
CA ASN A 383 -11.91 -23.00 1.51
C ASN A 383 -11.03 -22.32 2.56
N LEU A 384 -11.59 -21.87 3.69
CA LEU A 384 -10.81 -21.31 4.79
C LEU A 384 -9.85 -22.32 5.42
N TYR A 385 -10.30 -23.56 5.56
CA TYR A 385 -9.50 -24.63 6.13
C TYR A 385 -8.31 -24.96 5.23
N GLU A 386 -8.51 -25.10 3.92
CA GLU A 386 -7.44 -25.30 2.94
C GLU A 386 -6.41 -24.15 3.01
N ILE A 387 -6.86 -22.89 3.03
CA ILE A 387 -5.96 -21.73 3.15
C ILE A 387 -5.20 -21.77 4.47
N SER A 388 -5.83 -22.18 5.57
CA SER A 388 -5.18 -22.25 6.87
C SER A 388 -4.05 -23.30 6.93
N GLN A 389 -4.17 -24.39 6.17
CA GLN A 389 -3.12 -25.41 6.08
C GLN A 389 -1.82 -24.84 5.50
N GLU A 390 -1.93 -23.96 4.52
CA GLU A 390 -0.78 -23.32 3.88
C GLU A 390 -0.30 -22.09 4.65
N MET A 391 -1.22 -21.19 5.00
CA MET A 391 -0.91 -19.90 5.61
C MET A 391 -0.28 -20.06 7.01
N PHE A 392 -0.72 -21.03 7.78
CA PHE A 392 -0.27 -21.26 9.18
C PHE A 392 0.69 -22.43 9.30
N ASP A 393 1.29 -22.88 8.22
CA ASP A 393 2.27 -23.96 8.25
C ASP A 393 3.57 -23.49 8.92
N ILE A 394 3.85 -24.06 10.09
CA ILE A 394 4.97 -23.64 10.94
C ILE A 394 6.31 -23.83 10.25
N GLU A 395 6.46 -24.88 9.44
CA GLU A 395 7.68 -25.15 8.67
C GLU A 395 7.94 -24.11 7.56
N ARG A 396 6.92 -23.32 7.23
CA ARG A 396 6.99 -22.27 6.21
C ARG A 396 7.06 -20.86 6.79
N LEU A 397 7.18 -20.70 8.11
CA LEU A 397 7.20 -19.36 8.71
C LEU A 397 8.61 -18.79 8.76
N THR A 398 8.77 -17.59 8.24
CA THR A 398 9.92 -16.71 8.54
C THR A 398 9.65 -16.02 9.87
N VAL A 399 10.69 -15.94 10.69
CA VAL A 399 10.66 -15.25 11.98
C VAL A 399 11.78 -14.21 12.01
N LEU A 400 11.41 -12.97 12.24
CA LEU A 400 12.38 -11.88 12.51
C LEU A 400 12.16 -11.34 13.91
N LYS A 401 13.25 -11.28 14.68
CA LYS A 401 13.21 -10.79 16.05
C LYS A 401 14.25 -9.70 16.27
N TYR A 402 13.85 -8.58 16.82
CA TYR A 402 14.72 -7.52 17.34
C TYR A 402 14.85 -7.65 18.86
N ILE A 403 16.10 -7.60 19.36
CA ILE A 403 16.43 -7.77 20.79
C ILE A 403 17.33 -6.64 21.28
#